data_67855565a689f7cb17aec1ea4239ee08
#
_entry.id   67855565a689f7cb17aec1ea4239ee08
#
_cell.length_a   1.000
_cell.length_b   1.000
_cell.length_c   1.000
_cell.angle_alpha   90.00
_cell.angle_beta   90.00
_cell.angle_gamma   90.00
#
_symmetry.space_group_name_H-M   'P 1'
#
loop_
_entity.id
_entity.type
_entity.pdbx_description
1 polymer ?
#
loop_
_entity_poly.entity_id
_entity_poly.type
_entity_poly.pdbx_seq_one_letter_code
_entity_poly.pdbx_strand_id
1 'polypeptide(L)'
;MAQVARKLGKTEDYEYFSKRALAYQNYWDKDTHFFRGKNRDGSWVTPFNPVHSTHRNDAYCEGNGWQYTWLVPHDVEGLISLFGSKEAFVSKLDSLFLVNEDLGDAASPDISGLIGQYAHGNEPGHHTVYLYSFVGQQWKTAEKVDYILSHMYSDLPDGLQGNEDCGQMSSWYVFSALGFYPVNPSDGMYVFGRPIFDKVVLKLPENKVFEIRANNKSAENKYIQSIELNGQPYNKLYISHADIMAGGTLVFTMGNRPNEQFGMITQSSVETDIN
;
A
#
# COMPACT_ATOMS: atom_id res chain seq x y z
N MET A 1 -13.56 5.48 11.26
CA MET A 1 -14.83 5.65 12.00
C MET A 1 -14.98 4.63 13.14
N ALA A 2 -14.97 3.32 12.91
CA ALA A 2 -15.13 2.30 13.97
C ALA A 2 -14.15 2.47 15.15
N GLN A 3 -12.85 2.61 14.90
CA GLN A 3 -11.86 2.81 15.96
C GLN A 3 -12.07 4.09 16.78
N VAL A 4 -12.51 5.18 16.14
CA VAL A 4 -12.85 6.43 16.83
C VAL A 4 -14.08 6.22 17.70
N ALA A 5 -15.13 5.56 17.18
CA ALA A 5 -16.32 5.22 17.94
C ALA A 5 -15.98 4.39 19.19
N ARG A 6 -15.12 3.37 19.03
CA ARG A 6 -14.63 2.55 20.16
C ARG A 6 -13.92 3.40 21.22
N LYS A 7 -13.00 4.28 20.81
CA LYS A 7 -12.27 5.17 21.74
C LYS A 7 -13.21 6.15 22.49
N LEU A 8 -14.30 6.55 21.84
CA LEU A 8 -15.32 7.43 22.44
C LEU A 8 -16.40 6.68 23.22
N GLY A 9 -16.30 5.35 23.38
CA GLY A 9 -17.30 4.53 24.07
C GLY A 9 -18.65 4.45 23.35
N LYS A 10 -18.69 4.70 22.04
CA LYS A 10 -19.89 4.66 21.19
C LYS A 10 -20.07 3.26 20.61
N THR A 11 -20.58 2.32 21.41
CA THR A 11 -20.65 0.89 21.05
C THR A 11 -21.48 0.63 19.79
N GLU A 12 -22.67 1.23 19.68
CA GLU A 12 -23.54 1.04 18.51
C GLU A 12 -22.89 1.56 17.21
N ASP A 13 -22.24 2.72 17.28
CA ASP A 13 -21.50 3.28 16.14
C ASP A 13 -20.29 2.39 15.78
N TYR A 14 -19.59 1.83 16.79
CA TYR A 14 -18.48 0.91 16.56
C TYR A 14 -18.95 -0.33 15.81
N GLU A 15 -20.04 -0.97 16.27
CA GLU A 15 -20.61 -2.15 15.62
C GLU A 15 -21.09 -1.85 14.20
N TYR A 16 -21.79 -0.73 14.02
CA TYR A 16 -22.28 -0.29 12.71
C TYR A 16 -21.13 -0.07 11.72
N PHE A 17 -20.12 0.74 12.08
CA PHE A 17 -19.01 1.05 11.19
C PHE A 17 -18.09 -0.14 10.97
N SER A 18 -17.92 -1.04 11.94
CA SER A 18 -17.19 -2.30 11.77
C SER A 18 -17.86 -3.19 10.72
N LYS A 19 -19.18 -3.34 10.77
CA LYS A 19 -19.95 -4.06 9.76
C LYS A 19 -19.86 -3.37 8.38
N ARG A 20 -19.93 -2.04 8.34
CA ARG A 20 -19.82 -1.25 7.11
C ARG A 20 -18.43 -1.43 6.45
N ALA A 21 -17.36 -1.57 7.23
CA ALA A 21 -16.03 -1.79 6.71
C ALA A 21 -15.89 -3.07 5.87
N LEU A 22 -16.75 -4.07 6.11
CA LEU A 22 -16.77 -5.32 5.35
C LEU A 22 -17.66 -5.27 4.08
N ALA A 23 -18.28 -4.12 3.79
CA ALA A 23 -19.22 -4.01 2.65
C ALA A 23 -18.56 -4.23 1.28
N TYR A 24 -17.23 -4.03 1.15
CA TYR A 24 -16.49 -4.30 -0.07
C TYR A 24 -16.66 -5.73 -0.57
N GLN A 25 -16.83 -6.71 0.34
CA GLN A 25 -17.02 -8.12 0.01
C GLN A 25 -18.26 -8.37 -0.87
N ASN A 26 -19.27 -7.51 -0.78
CA ASN A 26 -20.48 -7.61 -1.60
C ASN A 26 -20.24 -7.32 -3.10
N TYR A 27 -19.16 -6.64 -3.42
CA TYR A 27 -18.79 -6.26 -4.78
C TYR A 27 -17.74 -7.19 -5.40
N TRP A 28 -17.25 -8.16 -4.64
CA TRP A 28 -16.29 -9.13 -5.12
C TRP A 28 -16.93 -10.14 -6.05
N ASP A 29 -16.48 -10.21 -7.28
CA ASP A 29 -16.84 -11.25 -8.23
C ASP A 29 -15.74 -12.32 -8.26
N LYS A 30 -16.05 -13.47 -7.67
CA LYS A 30 -15.13 -14.61 -7.56
C LYS A 30 -14.77 -15.26 -8.90
N ASP A 31 -15.59 -15.06 -9.94
CA ASP A 31 -15.38 -15.68 -11.24
C ASP A 31 -14.40 -14.84 -12.08
N THR A 32 -14.38 -13.52 -11.90
CA THR A 32 -13.47 -12.61 -12.61
C THR A 32 -12.29 -12.15 -11.75
N HIS A 33 -12.36 -12.30 -10.43
CA HIS A 33 -11.41 -11.77 -9.45
C HIS A 33 -11.26 -10.24 -9.57
N PHE A 34 -12.39 -9.54 -9.65
CA PHE A 34 -12.46 -8.08 -9.61
C PHE A 34 -13.60 -7.62 -8.69
N PHE A 35 -13.50 -6.40 -8.18
CA PHE A 35 -14.66 -5.69 -7.67
C PHE A 35 -15.45 -5.14 -8.85
N ARG A 36 -16.76 -5.39 -8.86
CA ARG A 36 -17.65 -5.01 -9.95
C ARG A 36 -18.86 -4.22 -9.47
N GLY A 37 -19.38 -3.38 -10.34
CA GLY A 37 -20.67 -2.72 -10.12
C GLY A 37 -21.83 -3.72 -10.07
N LYS A 38 -22.80 -3.43 -9.21
CA LYS A 38 -24.07 -4.17 -9.10
C LYS A 38 -25.25 -3.30 -9.41
N ASN A 39 -26.23 -3.88 -10.10
CA ASN A 39 -27.55 -3.30 -10.28
C ASN A 39 -28.35 -3.35 -8.95
N ARG A 40 -29.46 -2.61 -8.91
CA ARG A 40 -30.31 -2.54 -7.71
C ARG A 40 -30.91 -3.90 -7.32
N ASP A 41 -31.11 -4.79 -8.29
CA ASP A 41 -31.61 -6.15 -8.08
C ASP A 41 -30.52 -7.14 -7.62
N GLY A 42 -29.27 -6.67 -7.48
CA GLY A 42 -28.13 -7.46 -7.06
C GLY A 42 -27.37 -8.17 -8.19
N SER A 43 -27.86 -8.09 -9.44
CA SER A 43 -27.14 -8.62 -10.61
C SER A 43 -25.89 -7.80 -10.91
N TRP A 44 -24.88 -8.45 -11.56
CA TRP A 44 -23.69 -7.74 -12.02
C TRP A 44 -23.99 -6.81 -13.19
N VAL A 45 -23.37 -5.63 -13.20
CA VAL A 45 -23.38 -4.75 -14.36
C VAL A 45 -22.66 -5.45 -15.52
N THR A 46 -23.31 -5.51 -16.68
CA THR A 46 -22.79 -6.16 -17.90
C THR A 46 -22.98 -5.26 -19.12
N PRO A 47 -22.09 -5.31 -20.13
CA PRO A 47 -20.85 -6.11 -20.19
C PRO A 47 -19.81 -5.64 -19.18
N PHE A 48 -18.84 -6.50 -18.82
CA PHE A 48 -17.73 -6.16 -17.95
C PHE A 48 -16.40 -6.26 -18.70
N ASN A 49 -15.66 -5.16 -18.72
CA ASN A 49 -14.28 -5.07 -19.17
C ASN A 49 -13.48 -4.40 -18.05
N PRO A 50 -12.48 -5.06 -17.43
CA PRO A 50 -11.74 -4.51 -16.29
C PRO A 50 -10.85 -3.31 -16.64
N VAL A 51 -10.56 -3.09 -17.93
CA VAL A 51 -9.78 -1.94 -18.42
C VAL A 51 -10.67 -0.74 -18.73
N HIS A 52 -11.95 -1.00 -19.03
CA HIS A 52 -12.88 0.07 -19.38
C HIS A 52 -13.11 1.04 -18.23
N SER A 53 -13.04 2.32 -18.52
CA SER A 53 -13.34 3.41 -17.60
C SER A 53 -14.01 4.55 -18.37
N THR A 54 -15.04 5.13 -17.75
CA THR A 54 -15.67 6.36 -18.21
C THR A 54 -15.75 7.31 -17.03
N HIS A 55 -14.88 8.31 -16.99
CA HIS A 55 -14.70 9.20 -15.85
C HIS A 55 -16.04 9.57 -15.17
N ARG A 56 -16.24 9.12 -13.93
CA ARG A 56 -17.43 9.39 -13.08
C ARG A 56 -18.79 8.98 -13.68
N ASN A 57 -18.80 8.13 -14.71
CA ASN A 57 -20.02 7.72 -15.40
C ASN A 57 -20.12 6.21 -15.60
N ASP A 58 -19.45 5.44 -14.75
CA ASP A 58 -19.52 3.98 -14.70
C ASP A 58 -19.50 3.46 -13.25
N ALA A 59 -19.10 2.22 -13.05
CA ALA A 59 -19.03 1.61 -11.72
C ALA A 59 -17.82 2.10 -10.89
N TYR A 60 -16.87 2.79 -11.49
CA TYR A 60 -15.64 3.27 -10.89
C TYR A 60 -15.55 4.80 -10.99
N CYS A 61 -14.99 5.45 -9.97
CA CYS A 61 -14.97 6.91 -9.92
C CYS A 61 -13.83 7.51 -10.75
N GLU A 62 -12.61 7.08 -10.52
CA GLU A 62 -11.38 7.68 -11.05
C GLU A 62 -10.40 6.62 -11.55
N GLY A 63 -10.90 5.48 -11.95
CA GLY A 63 -10.08 4.34 -12.33
C GLY A 63 -10.88 3.31 -13.08
N ASN A 64 -10.35 2.11 -13.15
CA ASN A 64 -10.99 0.96 -13.74
C ASN A 64 -10.96 -0.25 -12.80
N GLY A 65 -11.39 -1.41 -13.25
CA GLY A 65 -11.43 -2.62 -12.44
C GLY A 65 -10.06 -3.03 -11.90
N TRP A 66 -8.98 -2.80 -12.67
CA TRP A 66 -7.62 -3.12 -12.25
C TRP A 66 -7.14 -2.29 -11.05
N GLN A 67 -7.38 -0.96 -11.03
CA GLN A 67 -6.98 -0.11 -9.92
C GLN A 67 -7.88 -0.34 -8.70
N TYR A 68 -9.19 -0.44 -8.89
CA TYR A 68 -10.15 -0.53 -7.78
C TYR A 68 -10.15 -1.89 -7.06
N THR A 69 -9.64 -2.95 -7.70
CA THR A 69 -9.52 -4.28 -7.06
C THR A 69 -8.67 -4.25 -5.79
N TRP A 70 -7.75 -3.31 -5.65
CA TRP A 70 -6.83 -3.22 -4.53
C TRP A 70 -7.26 -2.21 -3.46
N LEU A 71 -8.35 -1.45 -3.68
CA LEU A 71 -8.78 -0.37 -2.79
C LEU A 71 -9.46 -0.89 -1.50
N VAL A 72 -8.75 -1.74 -0.79
CA VAL A 72 -9.13 -2.27 0.54
C VAL A 72 -7.96 -2.13 1.53
N PRO A 73 -7.39 -0.92 1.69
CA PRO A 73 -6.21 -0.74 2.56
C PRO A 73 -6.50 -1.00 4.05
N HIS A 74 -7.77 -0.95 4.44
CA HIS A 74 -8.22 -1.12 5.82
C HIS A 74 -8.41 -2.59 6.24
N ASP A 75 -8.39 -3.53 5.29
CA ASP A 75 -8.59 -4.97 5.53
C ASP A 75 -7.83 -5.80 4.47
N VAL A 76 -6.51 -5.70 4.47
CA VAL A 76 -5.65 -6.37 3.48
C VAL A 76 -5.76 -7.90 3.60
N GLU A 77 -5.82 -8.44 4.83
CA GLU A 77 -5.98 -9.89 5.05
C GLU A 77 -7.33 -10.39 4.54
N GLY A 78 -8.41 -9.62 4.74
CA GLY A 78 -9.71 -9.90 4.16
C GLY A 78 -9.67 -9.89 2.64
N LEU A 79 -8.98 -8.91 2.03
CA LEU A 79 -8.78 -8.87 0.58
C LEU A 79 -8.03 -10.12 0.07
N ILE A 80 -6.91 -10.49 0.71
CA ILE A 80 -6.14 -11.69 0.35
C ILE A 80 -7.04 -12.94 0.40
N SER A 81 -7.87 -13.05 1.43
CA SER A 81 -8.78 -14.17 1.62
C SER A 81 -9.80 -14.33 0.49
N LEU A 82 -10.21 -13.25 -0.16
CA LEU A 82 -11.14 -13.28 -1.30
C LEU A 82 -10.54 -13.99 -2.53
N PHE A 83 -9.22 -13.99 -2.67
CA PHE A 83 -8.53 -14.69 -3.76
C PHE A 83 -8.38 -16.21 -3.52
N GLY A 84 -8.69 -16.70 -2.32
CA GLY A 84 -8.62 -18.11 -1.94
C GLY A 84 -7.22 -18.61 -1.60
N SER A 85 -6.15 -17.98 -2.11
CA SER A 85 -4.76 -18.28 -1.72
C SER A 85 -3.84 -17.07 -1.91
N LYS A 86 -2.69 -17.07 -1.22
CA LYS A 86 -1.64 -16.04 -1.38
C LYS A 86 -1.05 -16.06 -2.79
N GLU A 87 -0.91 -17.23 -3.38
CA GLU A 87 -0.38 -17.41 -4.74
C GLU A 87 -1.31 -16.78 -5.79
N ALA A 88 -2.63 -17.00 -5.67
CA ALA A 88 -3.63 -16.39 -6.56
C ALA A 88 -3.64 -14.86 -6.40
N PHE A 89 -3.56 -14.35 -5.16
CA PHE A 89 -3.43 -12.92 -4.88
C PHE A 89 -2.17 -12.33 -5.54
N VAL A 90 -1.00 -12.95 -5.34
CA VAL A 90 0.26 -12.50 -5.93
C VAL A 90 0.21 -12.53 -7.44
N SER A 91 -0.29 -13.61 -8.04
CA SER A 91 -0.41 -13.73 -9.50
C SER A 91 -1.27 -12.61 -10.09
N LYS A 92 -2.37 -12.27 -9.44
CA LYS A 92 -3.23 -11.15 -9.87
C LYS A 92 -2.55 -9.80 -9.67
N LEU A 93 -1.85 -9.62 -8.54
CA LEU A 93 -1.11 -8.40 -8.26
C LEU A 93 0.08 -8.21 -9.23
N ASP A 94 0.79 -9.28 -9.58
CA ASP A 94 1.82 -9.23 -10.63
C ASP A 94 1.21 -8.83 -11.99
N SER A 95 0.03 -9.36 -12.32
CA SER A 95 -0.67 -9.04 -13.57
C SER A 95 -1.03 -7.56 -13.68
N LEU A 96 -1.35 -6.88 -12.57
CA LEU A 96 -1.61 -5.43 -12.55
C LEU A 96 -0.44 -4.64 -13.18
N PHE A 97 0.80 -5.04 -12.91
CA PHE A 97 1.99 -4.36 -13.40
C PHE A 97 2.44 -4.80 -14.80
N LEU A 98 1.80 -5.82 -15.39
CA LEU A 98 2.17 -6.40 -16.67
C LEU A 98 1.14 -6.16 -17.79
N VAL A 99 -0.14 -6.06 -17.43
CA VAL A 99 -1.22 -5.87 -18.42
C VAL A 99 -1.09 -4.50 -19.06
N ASN A 100 -0.85 -4.50 -20.37
CA ASN A 100 -0.69 -3.30 -21.17
C ASN A 100 -1.79 -3.25 -22.24
N GLU A 101 -3.01 -2.90 -21.80
CA GLU A 101 -4.17 -2.71 -22.67
C GLU A 101 -4.52 -1.24 -22.78
N ASP A 102 -5.00 -0.84 -23.94
CA ASP A 102 -5.43 0.53 -24.21
C ASP A 102 -6.66 0.88 -23.37
N LEU A 103 -6.61 2.00 -22.67
CA LEU A 103 -7.71 2.50 -21.85
C LEU A 103 -8.86 3.10 -22.69
N GLY A 104 -8.58 3.48 -23.93
CA GLY A 104 -9.49 4.19 -24.82
C GLY A 104 -9.69 5.67 -24.45
N ASP A 105 -10.28 6.43 -25.38
CA ASP A 105 -10.43 7.90 -25.29
C ASP A 105 -11.36 8.37 -24.17
N ALA A 106 -12.22 7.49 -23.65
CA ALA A 106 -13.18 7.81 -22.60
C ALA A 106 -12.62 7.59 -21.18
N ALA A 107 -11.38 7.11 -21.07
CA ALA A 107 -10.75 6.80 -19.78
C ALA A 107 -10.68 8.01 -18.87
N SER A 108 -10.73 7.76 -17.56
CA SER A 108 -10.51 8.81 -16.57
C SER A 108 -9.12 9.44 -16.75
N PRO A 109 -9.00 10.78 -16.81
CA PRO A 109 -7.71 11.46 -16.88
C PRO A 109 -6.84 11.23 -15.63
N ASP A 110 -7.46 10.77 -14.54
CA ASP A 110 -6.75 10.44 -13.29
C ASP A 110 -5.93 9.15 -13.42
N ILE A 111 -6.21 8.30 -14.43
CA ILE A 111 -5.40 7.11 -14.73
C ILE A 111 -4.12 7.55 -15.43
N SER A 112 -3.12 7.94 -14.66
CA SER A 112 -1.84 8.45 -15.14
C SER A 112 -0.66 7.78 -14.41
N GLY A 113 0.57 7.95 -14.93
CA GLY A 113 1.76 7.34 -14.34
C GLY A 113 1.67 5.81 -14.34
N LEU A 114 1.39 5.22 -15.49
CA LEU A 114 1.11 3.79 -15.61
C LEU A 114 2.37 2.92 -15.57
N ILE A 115 2.26 1.81 -14.83
CA ILE A 115 3.09 0.61 -14.92
C ILE A 115 2.13 -0.57 -15.15
N GLY A 116 1.96 -1.01 -16.38
CA GLY A 116 0.83 -1.87 -16.73
C GLY A 116 -0.49 -1.14 -16.49
N GLN A 117 -1.34 -1.70 -15.64
CA GLN A 117 -2.59 -1.06 -15.19
C GLN A 117 -2.48 -0.41 -13.79
N TYR A 118 -1.32 -0.44 -13.15
CA TYR A 118 -1.07 0.34 -11.94
C TYR A 118 -0.91 1.81 -12.31
N ALA A 119 -1.76 2.67 -11.76
CA ALA A 119 -1.75 4.11 -11.99
C ALA A 119 -1.17 4.83 -10.77
N HIS A 120 0.11 5.22 -10.84
CA HIS A 120 0.76 5.92 -9.72
C HIS A 120 0.28 7.35 -9.56
N GLY A 121 -0.16 7.98 -10.63
CA GLY A 121 -0.67 9.35 -10.61
C GLY A 121 -2.03 9.52 -9.94
N ASN A 122 -2.66 8.43 -9.45
CA ASN A 122 -3.92 8.49 -8.72
C ASN A 122 -3.83 7.81 -7.35
N GLU A 123 -4.21 8.50 -6.29
CA GLU A 123 -3.99 8.18 -4.90
C GLU A 123 -4.63 6.87 -4.42
N PRO A 124 -5.81 6.44 -4.93
CA PRO A 124 -6.39 5.15 -4.56
C PRO A 124 -5.44 3.96 -4.76
N GLY A 125 -4.43 4.10 -5.66
CA GLY A 125 -3.43 3.09 -5.96
C GLY A 125 -2.20 3.07 -5.04
N HIS A 126 -1.94 4.11 -4.26
CA HIS A 126 -0.66 4.37 -3.60
C HIS A 126 -0.20 3.30 -2.62
N HIS A 127 -1.11 2.60 -1.95
CA HIS A 127 -0.80 1.51 -1.02
C HIS A 127 -0.51 0.19 -1.74
N THR A 128 -0.91 0.05 -3.02
CA THR A 128 -0.94 -1.24 -3.74
C THR A 128 0.44 -1.90 -3.86
N VAL A 129 1.49 -1.11 -4.11
CA VAL A 129 2.87 -1.64 -4.21
C VAL A 129 3.38 -2.24 -2.90
N TYR A 130 2.79 -1.89 -1.76
CA TYR A 130 3.13 -2.40 -0.44
C TYR A 130 2.41 -3.71 -0.09
N LEU A 131 1.40 -4.11 -0.87
CA LEU A 131 0.59 -5.30 -0.59
C LEU A 131 1.38 -6.61 -0.66
N TYR A 132 2.48 -6.66 -1.43
CA TYR A 132 3.38 -7.81 -1.46
C TYR A 132 3.96 -8.16 -0.09
N SER A 133 4.17 -7.17 0.77
CA SER A 133 4.69 -7.38 2.12
C SER A 133 3.76 -8.25 2.97
N PHE A 134 2.44 -8.16 2.81
CA PHE A 134 1.46 -8.95 3.57
C PHE A 134 1.42 -10.44 3.18
N VAL A 135 2.04 -10.78 2.06
CA VAL A 135 2.14 -12.17 1.58
C VAL A 135 3.57 -12.72 1.63
N GLY A 136 4.47 -12.03 2.38
CA GLY A 136 5.84 -12.47 2.57
C GLY A 136 6.78 -12.18 1.40
N GLN A 137 6.40 -11.29 0.48
CA GLN A 137 7.20 -10.92 -0.67
C GLN A 137 7.64 -9.44 -0.63
N GLN A 138 8.12 -8.98 0.53
CA GLN A 138 8.57 -7.60 0.75
C GLN A 138 9.60 -7.14 -0.30
N TRP A 139 10.41 -8.04 -0.81
CA TRP A 139 11.38 -7.75 -1.86
C TRP A 139 10.72 -7.24 -3.16
N LYS A 140 9.51 -7.71 -3.52
CA LYS A 140 8.75 -7.14 -4.65
C LYS A 140 8.26 -5.72 -4.35
N THR A 141 7.84 -5.45 -3.11
CA THR A 141 7.57 -4.07 -2.66
C THR A 141 8.79 -3.19 -2.88
N ALA A 142 9.98 -3.63 -2.44
CA ALA A 142 11.21 -2.87 -2.61
C ALA A 142 11.53 -2.58 -4.08
N GLU A 143 11.32 -3.55 -4.99
CA GLU A 143 11.51 -3.36 -6.43
C GLU A 143 10.56 -2.32 -7.03
N LYS A 144 9.27 -2.40 -6.68
CA LYS A 144 8.26 -1.46 -7.19
C LYS A 144 8.49 -0.04 -6.65
N VAL A 145 8.77 0.08 -5.36
CA VAL A 145 9.10 1.37 -4.73
C VAL A 145 10.35 1.98 -5.33
N ASP A 146 11.42 1.17 -5.53
CA ASP A 146 12.65 1.61 -6.19
C ASP A 146 12.37 2.18 -7.60
N TYR A 147 11.61 1.45 -8.39
CA TYR A 147 11.25 1.86 -9.76
C TYR A 147 10.48 3.19 -9.75
N ILE A 148 9.45 3.31 -8.91
CA ILE A 148 8.61 4.50 -8.84
C ILE A 148 9.42 5.72 -8.38
N LEU A 149 10.19 5.60 -7.29
CA LEU A 149 11.02 6.70 -6.78
C LEU A 149 12.08 7.17 -7.80
N SER A 150 12.57 6.25 -8.66
CA SER A 150 13.65 6.56 -9.59
C SER A 150 13.16 7.05 -10.96
N HIS A 151 11.90 6.75 -11.35
CA HIS A 151 11.43 7.00 -12.73
C HIS A 151 10.15 7.84 -12.81
N MET A 152 9.42 7.99 -11.71
CA MET A 152 8.12 8.68 -11.71
C MET A 152 8.12 10.00 -10.96
N TYR A 153 9.25 10.40 -10.43
CA TYR A 153 9.47 11.69 -9.79
C TYR A 153 10.73 12.36 -10.33
N SER A 154 10.71 13.66 -10.48
CA SER A 154 11.87 14.46 -10.81
C SER A 154 11.84 15.82 -10.09
N ASP A 155 12.95 16.54 -10.12
CA ASP A 155 13.09 17.89 -9.56
C ASP A 155 12.70 19.00 -10.56
N LEU A 156 11.97 18.65 -11.61
CA LEU A 156 11.45 19.57 -12.61
C LEU A 156 10.03 20.04 -12.25
N PRO A 157 9.55 21.17 -12.83
CA PRO A 157 8.20 21.67 -12.58
C PRO A 157 7.08 20.69 -12.91
N ASP A 158 7.31 19.76 -13.84
CA ASP A 158 6.42 18.69 -14.27
C ASP A 158 6.82 17.31 -13.69
N GLY A 159 7.50 17.30 -12.55
CA GLY A 159 8.11 16.13 -11.91
C GLY A 159 7.16 15.14 -11.28
N LEU A 160 5.84 15.30 -11.38
CA LEU A 160 4.82 14.38 -10.88
C LEU A 160 4.08 13.70 -12.02
N GLN A 161 3.61 12.46 -11.80
CA GLN A 161 2.89 11.67 -12.81
C GLN A 161 1.38 11.93 -12.84
N GLY A 162 0.89 12.89 -12.09
CA GLY A 162 -0.52 13.26 -11.98
C GLY A 162 -0.65 14.58 -11.24
N ASN A 163 -1.83 14.84 -10.70
CA ASN A 163 -2.05 15.99 -9.82
C ASN A 163 -1.32 15.78 -8.49
N GLU A 164 -0.97 16.87 -7.81
CA GLU A 164 -0.32 16.80 -6.49
C GLU A 164 -1.30 16.40 -5.38
N ASP A 165 -2.57 16.76 -5.56
CA ASP A 165 -3.74 16.45 -4.72
C ASP A 165 -3.51 16.71 -3.23
N CYS A 166 -3.35 18.00 -2.93
CA CYS A 166 -3.19 18.51 -1.56
C CYS A 166 -1.98 17.93 -0.80
N GLY A 167 -0.93 17.54 -1.52
CA GLY A 167 0.30 17.03 -0.94
C GLY A 167 0.39 15.50 -0.86
N GLN A 168 -0.57 14.78 -1.41
CA GLN A 168 -0.57 13.31 -1.34
C GLN A 168 0.56 12.68 -2.16
N MET A 169 0.84 13.18 -3.36
CA MET A 169 1.94 12.68 -4.20
C MET A 169 3.30 12.93 -3.53
N SER A 170 3.53 14.13 -3.03
CA SER A 170 4.76 14.46 -2.27
C SER A 170 4.85 13.66 -0.97
N SER A 171 3.76 13.46 -0.25
CA SER A 171 3.74 12.66 0.97
C SER A 171 4.10 11.20 0.68
N TRP A 172 3.60 10.62 -0.41
CA TRP A 172 3.96 9.28 -0.82
C TRP A 172 5.46 9.16 -1.08
N TYR A 173 6.03 10.14 -1.83
CA TYR A 173 7.46 10.19 -2.09
C TYR A 173 8.26 10.26 -0.79
N VAL A 174 7.92 11.18 0.11
CA VAL A 174 8.64 11.38 1.37
C VAL A 174 8.59 10.12 2.23
N PHE A 175 7.41 9.54 2.47
CA PHE A 175 7.29 8.30 3.26
C PHE A 175 8.06 7.14 2.63
N SER A 176 7.91 6.93 1.33
CA SER A 176 8.59 5.85 0.62
C SER A 176 10.11 6.05 0.62
N ALA A 177 10.59 7.30 0.51
CA ALA A 177 12.00 7.65 0.58
C ALA A 177 12.59 7.41 1.98
N LEU A 178 11.79 7.58 3.05
CA LEU A 178 12.15 7.21 4.43
C LEU A 178 12.26 5.67 4.62
N GLY A 179 11.65 4.89 3.73
CA GLY A 179 11.67 3.45 3.74
C GLY A 179 10.39 2.76 4.26
N PHE A 180 9.27 3.48 4.37
CA PHE A 180 8.00 2.92 4.81
C PHE A 180 6.79 3.73 4.32
N TYR A 181 5.58 3.16 4.41
CA TYR A 181 4.33 3.82 4.00
C TYR A 181 3.15 3.36 4.85
N PRO A 182 2.21 4.27 5.23
CA PRO A 182 0.99 3.92 5.97
C PRO A 182 -0.05 3.30 5.03
N VAL A 183 0.00 1.97 4.83
CA VAL A 183 -0.97 1.24 3.98
C VAL A 183 -2.39 1.46 4.48
N ASN A 184 -2.61 1.26 5.77
CA ASN A 184 -3.84 1.62 6.47
C ASN A 184 -3.59 2.85 7.35
N PRO A 185 -3.96 4.06 6.93
CA PRO A 185 -3.65 5.27 7.69
C PRO A 185 -4.39 5.38 9.03
N SER A 186 -5.31 4.45 9.31
CA SER A 186 -6.11 4.48 10.55
C SER A 186 -5.55 3.63 11.68
N ASP A 187 -4.56 2.77 11.45
CA ASP A 187 -3.99 1.86 12.46
C ASP A 187 -2.66 2.35 13.05
N GLY A 188 -2.05 3.37 12.42
CA GLY A 188 -0.77 3.92 12.88
C GLY A 188 0.42 3.01 12.59
N MET A 189 0.29 2.08 11.63
CA MET A 189 1.37 1.19 11.20
C MET A 189 1.95 1.65 9.87
N TYR A 190 3.27 1.61 9.74
CA TYR A 190 4.01 1.97 8.53
C TYR A 190 4.73 0.74 7.99
N VAL A 191 4.28 0.23 6.85
CA VAL A 191 4.84 -0.97 6.19
C VAL A 191 6.16 -0.64 5.52
N PHE A 192 7.18 -1.47 5.72
CA PHE A 192 8.51 -1.25 5.16
C PHE A 192 8.53 -1.42 3.64
N GLY A 193 9.15 -0.44 2.98
CA GLY A 193 9.45 -0.43 1.55
C GLY A 193 10.96 -0.50 1.31
N ARG A 194 11.53 0.57 0.73
CA ARG A 194 12.98 0.71 0.46
C ARG A 194 13.44 2.13 0.79
N PRO A 195 14.32 2.33 1.79
CA PRO A 195 14.89 3.64 2.07
C PRO A 195 15.85 4.08 0.95
N ILE A 196 15.83 5.38 0.58
CA ILE A 196 16.75 5.94 -0.42
C ILE A 196 17.81 6.84 0.18
N PHE A 197 17.72 7.22 1.45
CA PHE A 197 18.71 8.02 2.16
C PHE A 197 19.59 7.14 3.03
N ASP A 198 20.89 7.47 3.13
CA ASP A 198 21.80 6.77 4.05
C ASP A 198 21.45 7.05 5.50
N LYS A 199 20.97 8.29 5.76
CA LYS A 199 20.57 8.74 7.08
C LYS A 199 19.47 9.79 6.99
N VAL A 200 18.47 9.64 7.86
CA VAL A 200 17.42 10.64 8.10
C VAL A 200 17.28 10.88 9.60
N VAL A 201 16.99 12.10 9.98
CA VAL A 201 16.76 12.50 11.37
C VAL A 201 15.40 13.20 11.47
N LEU A 202 14.45 12.57 12.14
CA LEU A 202 13.16 13.14 12.45
C LEU A 202 13.23 13.85 13.81
N LYS A 203 13.00 15.15 13.83
CA LYS A 203 12.86 15.94 15.06
C LYS A 203 11.42 15.81 15.54
N LEU A 204 11.25 15.28 16.74
CA LEU A 204 9.95 15.00 17.33
C LEU A 204 9.65 16.00 18.47
N PRO A 205 8.39 16.09 18.94
CA PRO A 205 8.05 16.85 20.15
C PRO A 205 8.91 16.45 21.35
N GLU A 206 8.97 17.31 22.35
CA GLU A 206 9.73 17.10 23.59
C GLU A 206 11.25 16.90 23.35
N ASN A 207 11.78 17.49 22.28
CA ASN A 207 13.19 17.36 21.87
C ASN A 207 13.65 15.92 21.62
N LYS A 208 12.71 14.98 21.38
CA LYS A 208 13.03 13.63 20.97
C LYS A 208 13.55 13.60 19.53
N VAL A 209 14.27 12.57 19.19
CA VAL A 209 14.80 12.33 17.85
C VAL A 209 14.55 10.88 17.48
N PHE A 210 14.09 10.65 16.25
CA PHE A 210 14.07 9.32 15.64
C PHE A 210 14.99 9.33 14.42
N GLU A 211 16.00 8.48 14.44
CA GLU A 211 16.99 8.36 13.39
C GLU A 211 16.75 7.12 12.55
N ILE A 212 16.76 7.26 11.21
CA ILE A 212 16.68 6.16 10.26
C ILE A 212 18.02 6.07 9.57
N ARG A 213 18.61 4.87 9.51
CA ARG A 213 19.86 4.58 8.78
C ARG A 213 19.66 3.44 7.81
N ALA A 214 20.32 3.50 6.65
CA ALA A 214 20.36 2.43 5.65
C ALA A 214 21.81 2.05 5.36
N ASN A 215 22.30 1.04 6.05
CA ASN A 215 23.65 0.51 5.88
C ASN A 215 23.75 -0.27 4.56
N ASN A 216 24.88 -0.15 3.87
CA ASN A 216 25.18 -0.82 2.59
C ASN A 216 24.22 -0.47 1.45
N LYS A 217 23.47 0.64 1.56
CA LYS A 217 22.57 1.08 0.50
C LYS A 217 23.36 1.47 -0.76
N SER A 218 22.93 0.96 -1.91
CA SER A 218 23.41 1.39 -3.25
C SER A 218 22.31 1.19 -4.28
N ALA A 219 22.60 1.45 -5.55
CA ALA A 219 21.67 1.12 -6.64
C ALA A 219 21.37 -0.38 -6.72
N GLU A 220 22.38 -1.22 -6.49
CA GLU A 220 22.25 -2.68 -6.49
C GLU A 220 21.68 -3.22 -5.18
N ASN A 221 22.06 -2.62 -4.03
CA ASN A 221 21.67 -3.05 -2.70
C ASN A 221 20.32 -2.43 -2.31
N LYS A 222 19.25 -2.89 -2.93
CA LYS A 222 17.90 -2.37 -2.73
C LYS A 222 17.00 -3.23 -1.83
N TYR A 223 17.43 -4.42 -1.45
CA TYR A 223 16.62 -5.35 -0.65
C TYR A 223 17.01 -5.30 0.81
N ILE A 224 16.01 -5.27 1.68
CA ILE A 224 16.21 -5.35 3.13
C ILE A 224 16.70 -6.76 3.49
N GLN A 225 17.85 -6.84 4.15
CA GLN A 225 18.41 -8.09 4.69
C GLN A 225 18.04 -8.26 6.16
N SER A 226 18.12 -7.20 6.95
CA SER A 226 17.73 -7.17 8.35
C SER A 226 17.33 -5.77 8.78
N ILE A 227 16.58 -5.69 9.87
CA ILE A 227 16.24 -4.44 10.54
C ILE A 227 16.61 -4.55 12.02
N GLU A 228 17.07 -3.45 12.59
CA GLU A 228 17.25 -3.27 14.02
C GLU A 228 16.47 -2.03 14.48
N LEU A 229 15.79 -2.15 15.61
CA LEU A 229 15.17 -1.03 16.31
C LEU A 229 15.88 -0.86 17.66
N ASN A 230 16.51 0.30 17.89
CA ASN A 230 17.26 0.60 19.11
C ASN A 230 18.36 -0.46 19.44
N GLY A 231 19.04 -0.96 18.39
CA GLY A 231 20.11 -1.96 18.52
C GLY A 231 19.62 -3.40 18.80
N GLN A 232 18.32 -3.65 18.71
CA GLN A 232 17.76 -4.99 18.84
C GLN A 232 17.22 -5.47 17.49
N PRO A 233 17.37 -6.76 17.14
CA PRO A 233 16.79 -7.33 15.94
C PRO A 233 15.28 -7.07 15.87
N TYR A 234 14.80 -6.62 14.72
CA TYR A 234 13.41 -6.26 14.50
C TYR A 234 12.86 -7.01 13.30
N ASN A 235 12.01 -8.00 13.55
CA ASN A 235 11.54 -8.96 12.53
C ASN A 235 10.12 -8.66 12.02
N LYS A 236 9.51 -7.51 12.40
CA LYS A 236 8.21 -7.10 11.89
C LYS A 236 8.38 -6.50 10.48
N LEU A 237 7.30 -6.55 9.68
CA LEU A 237 7.23 -5.92 8.36
C LEU A 237 6.81 -4.44 8.39
N TYR A 238 6.59 -3.91 9.57
CA TYR A 238 6.12 -2.55 9.80
C TYR A 238 6.72 -1.96 11.08
N ILE A 239 6.68 -0.64 11.20
CA ILE A 239 6.95 0.08 12.45
C ILE A 239 5.69 0.84 12.87
N SER A 240 5.42 0.93 14.18
CA SER A 240 4.27 1.69 14.67
C SER A 240 4.59 3.18 14.80
N HIS A 241 3.55 4.01 14.70
CA HIS A 241 3.67 5.44 15.00
C HIS A 241 4.17 5.68 16.43
N ALA A 242 3.76 4.84 17.37
CA ALA A 242 4.21 4.91 18.76
C ALA A 242 5.72 4.66 18.90
N ASP A 243 6.28 3.68 18.17
CA ASP A 243 7.72 3.42 18.17
C ASP A 243 8.51 4.63 17.63
N ILE A 244 8.03 5.25 16.55
CA ILE A 244 8.65 6.46 16.00
C ILE A 244 8.58 7.60 17.01
N MET A 245 7.42 7.87 17.60
CA MET A 245 7.20 8.97 18.55
C MET A 245 7.91 8.76 19.90
N ALA A 246 8.28 7.54 20.22
CA ALA A 246 9.12 7.27 21.39
C ALA A 246 10.55 7.81 21.22
N GLY A 247 10.98 8.01 19.98
CA GLY A 247 12.36 8.33 19.62
C GLY A 247 13.24 7.07 19.55
N GLY A 248 14.47 7.22 19.05
CA GLY A 248 15.39 6.10 18.92
C GLY A 248 16.01 5.97 17.54
N THR A 249 16.40 4.76 17.17
CA THR A 249 17.11 4.49 15.92
C THR A 249 16.56 3.25 15.23
N LEU A 250 16.20 3.40 13.95
CA LEU A 250 15.84 2.31 13.04
C LEU A 250 16.98 2.13 12.04
N VAL A 251 17.52 0.91 11.95
CA VAL A 251 18.63 0.59 11.04
C VAL A 251 18.22 -0.49 10.06
N PHE A 252 18.25 -0.16 8.79
CA PHE A 252 18.12 -1.13 7.70
C PHE A 252 19.51 -1.60 7.26
N THR A 253 19.71 -2.91 7.12
CA THR A 253 20.87 -3.47 6.43
C THR A 253 20.41 -3.91 5.04
N MET A 254 21.01 -3.32 4.01
CA MET A 254 20.59 -3.53 2.61
C MET A 254 21.52 -4.50 1.91
N GLY A 255 21.01 -5.19 0.89
CA GLY A 255 21.76 -6.12 0.05
C GLY A 255 21.24 -6.20 -1.37
N ASN A 256 21.98 -6.90 -2.24
CA ASN A 256 21.73 -6.98 -3.68
C ASN A 256 20.89 -8.19 -4.10
N ARG A 257 20.40 -8.98 -3.14
CA ARG A 257 19.55 -10.14 -3.42
C ARG A 257 18.26 -10.07 -2.63
N PRO A 258 17.12 -10.50 -3.21
CA PRO A 258 15.89 -10.68 -2.48
C PRO A 258 16.10 -11.50 -1.20
N ASN A 259 15.54 -11.05 -0.08
CA ASN A 259 15.49 -11.82 1.15
C ASN A 259 14.09 -12.38 1.32
N GLU A 260 13.87 -13.59 0.82
CA GLU A 260 12.58 -14.27 0.87
C GLU A 260 12.20 -14.72 2.29
N GLN A 261 13.14 -14.68 3.23
CA GLN A 261 12.88 -15.02 4.64
C GLN A 261 12.45 -13.80 5.47
N PHE A 262 12.68 -12.58 4.98
CA PHE A 262 12.31 -11.38 5.70
C PHE A 262 10.78 -11.28 5.82
N GLY A 263 10.29 -11.18 7.05
CA GLY A 263 8.87 -11.09 7.35
C GLY A 263 8.10 -12.41 7.38
N MET A 264 8.72 -13.55 7.06
CA MET A 264 8.06 -14.85 7.14
C MET A 264 7.78 -15.29 8.59
N ILE A 265 8.50 -14.76 9.56
CA ILE A 265 8.45 -15.19 10.98
C ILE A 265 7.30 -14.52 11.76
N THR A 266 6.64 -13.51 11.22
CA THR A 266 5.69 -12.66 11.96
C THR A 266 4.23 -13.12 11.95
N GLN A 267 3.88 -14.21 11.29
CA GLN A 267 2.49 -14.68 11.26
C GLN A 267 1.96 -15.26 12.58
N SER A 268 2.83 -15.50 13.56
CA SER A 268 2.41 -16.04 14.88
C SER A 268 2.22 -15.00 15.98
N SER A 269 2.50 -13.72 15.74
CA SER A 269 2.49 -12.66 16.78
C SER A 269 1.49 -11.53 16.58
N VAL A 270 0.69 -11.55 15.51
CA VAL A 270 -0.30 -10.48 15.23
C VAL A 270 -1.56 -10.59 16.11
N GLU A 271 -1.78 -11.73 16.78
CA GLU A 271 -2.98 -11.95 17.61
C GLU A 271 -2.95 -11.31 19.01
N THR A 272 -1.86 -10.70 19.46
CA THR A 272 -1.74 -10.28 20.87
C THR A 272 -1.61 -8.79 21.14
N ASP A 273 -1.44 -7.94 20.15
CA ASP A 273 -1.21 -6.49 20.37
C ASP A 273 -2.45 -5.58 20.14
N ILE A 274 -3.65 -6.15 19.99
CA ILE A 274 -4.91 -5.38 19.93
C ILE A 274 -5.70 -5.60 21.24
N ASN A 275 -5.14 -5.08 22.32
CA ASN A 275 -5.91 -4.87 23.58
C ASN A 275 -5.94 -3.40 23.95
#